data_e77ed259d0404004be1ab81e443d2e09
#
_entry.id   e77ed259d0404004be1ab81e443d2e09
#
_cell.length_a   1.000
_cell.length_b   1.000
_cell.length_c   1.000
_cell.angle_alpha   90.00
_cell.angle_beta   90.00
_cell.angle_gamma   90.00
#
_symmetry.space_group_name_H-M   'P 1'
#
loop_
_entity.id
_entity.type
_entity.pdbx_description
1 polymer ?
#
loop_
_entity_poly.entity_id
_entity_poly.type
_entity_poly.pdbx_seq_one_letter_code
_entity_poly.pdbx_strand_id
1 'polypeptide(L)'
;MNFIYWNLYILYIKIICKGEQKMKYNEKFYEFVEAEEGAIGGYVKVPSFVTKLWIKGNVKKIRAAMGGESKDITDGRIGFEDKNIKGYKEDIRVRIYKPEGNEKRQLMVFIHGGGWIGGSIDAVHHYCMAVADRANSVVVSVDYHLAPEARFPTGLEDCYLAVKWAVENSEELNIDTDNVTVSGDSAGGNYSAVISIMARDRKEFKIHRQILIYPATDLTEMMSKETQKQERAFGEAMIEMYLKDKKKASDQYVSPALCKDLKNLPDALLVVGDLDFLHQPTLAYAKKLDEAGNNVRFSLYKNTRHAFIDNTGNCKQAEDFVNEVAEFINSK
;
A
#
# COMPACT_ATOMS: atom_id res chain seq x y z
N MET A 1 -12.30 4.17 -31.90
CA MET A 1 -10.99 3.49 -31.91
C MET A 1 -10.61 2.84 -30.56
N ASN A 2 -11.21 3.27 -29.44
CA ASN A 2 -10.86 2.77 -28.10
C ASN A 2 -11.49 1.41 -27.69
N PHE A 3 -12.58 0.98 -28.35
CA PHE A 3 -13.30 -0.27 -27.99
C PHE A 3 -12.57 -1.55 -28.42
N ILE A 4 -11.81 -1.51 -29.51
CA ILE A 4 -11.09 -2.69 -30.04
C ILE A 4 -9.84 -2.98 -29.21
N TYR A 5 -9.11 -1.94 -28.77
CA TYR A 5 -7.95 -2.11 -27.88
C TYR A 5 -8.34 -2.60 -26.48
N TRP A 6 -9.53 -2.20 -26.00
CA TRP A 6 -10.05 -2.63 -24.71
C TRP A 6 -10.41 -4.12 -24.68
N ASN A 7 -11.07 -4.61 -25.73
CA ASN A 7 -11.38 -6.04 -25.86
C ASN A 7 -10.14 -6.92 -26.08
N LEU A 8 -9.12 -6.42 -26.78
CA LEU A 8 -7.84 -7.11 -26.94
C LEU A 8 -7.05 -7.15 -25.63
N TYR A 9 -7.13 -6.12 -24.81
CA TYR A 9 -6.48 -6.05 -23.50
C TYR A 9 -7.13 -7.03 -22.48
N ILE A 10 -8.46 -7.09 -22.42
CA ILE A 10 -9.18 -8.09 -21.61
C ILE A 10 -8.90 -9.51 -22.12
N LEU A 11 -8.83 -9.70 -23.43
CA LEU A 11 -8.49 -10.99 -24.04
C LEU A 11 -7.03 -11.38 -23.72
N TYR A 12 -6.11 -10.42 -23.70
CA TYR A 12 -4.71 -10.62 -23.33
C TYR A 12 -4.57 -11.02 -21.86
N ILE A 13 -5.27 -10.35 -20.94
CA ILE A 13 -5.31 -10.74 -19.52
C ILE A 13 -5.93 -12.13 -19.36
N LYS A 14 -7.05 -12.44 -20.05
CA LYS A 14 -7.69 -13.76 -20.01
C LYS A 14 -6.82 -14.86 -20.61
N ILE A 15 -5.96 -14.56 -21.59
CA ILE A 15 -5.02 -15.51 -22.20
C ILE A 15 -3.83 -15.78 -21.28
N ILE A 16 -3.31 -14.73 -20.64
CA ILE A 16 -2.21 -14.86 -19.66
C ILE A 16 -2.68 -15.64 -18.43
N CYS A 17 -3.96 -15.53 -18.07
CA CYS A 17 -4.57 -16.23 -16.94
C CYS A 17 -5.04 -17.66 -17.23
N LYS A 18 -4.81 -18.25 -18.41
CA LYS A 18 -5.26 -19.59 -18.79
C LYS A 18 -4.28 -20.74 -18.50
N GLY A 19 -3.18 -20.49 -17.79
CA GLY A 19 -2.39 -21.58 -17.18
C GLY A 19 -3.08 -22.11 -15.91
N GLU A 20 -2.74 -23.30 -15.43
CA GLU A 20 -3.27 -23.86 -14.17
C GLU A 20 -3.07 -22.86 -13.03
N GLN A 21 -4.16 -22.13 -12.67
CA GLN A 21 -4.06 -20.94 -11.84
C GLN A 21 -4.15 -21.31 -10.37
N LYS A 22 -3.03 -21.17 -9.66
CA LYS A 22 -2.99 -21.10 -8.20
C LYS A 22 -3.48 -19.73 -7.71
N MET A 23 -3.12 -18.65 -8.42
CA MET A 23 -3.48 -17.28 -8.05
C MET A 23 -4.98 -17.04 -8.23
N LYS A 24 -5.65 -16.62 -7.16
CA LYS A 24 -7.05 -16.22 -7.21
C LYS A 24 -7.15 -14.83 -7.82
N TYR A 25 -7.79 -14.74 -8.97
CA TYR A 25 -8.05 -13.48 -9.65
C TYR A 25 -9.49 -13.04 -9.45
N ASN A 26 -9.71 -11.82 -8.98
CA ASN A 26 -11.02 -11.23 -8.77
C ASN A 26 -11.09 -9.90 -9.53
N GLU A 27 -12.03 -9.80 -10.47
CA GLU A 27 -12.28 -8.61 -11.26
C GLU A 27 -13.59 -7.98 -10.81
N LYS A 28 -13.52 -6.86 -10.09
CA LYS A 28 -14.69 -6.13 -9.57
C LYS A 28 -15.09 -5.03 -10.55
N PHE A 29 -16.33 -5.06 -10.99
CA PHE A 29 -16.88 -4.10 -11.94
C PHE A 29 -17.76 -3.08 -11.22
N TYR A 30 -17.56 -1.81 -11.53
CA TYR A 30 -18.36 -0.70 -11.03
C TYR A 30 -19.04 0.01 -12.19
N GLU A 31 -20.28 0.48 -12.02
CA GLU A 31 -20.92 1.39 -12.94
C GLU A 31 -20.13 2.71 -12.98
N PHE A 32 -20.12 3.33 -14.17
CA PHE A 32 -19.46 4.63 -14.35
C PHE A 32 -20.21 5.66 -13.50
N VAL A 33 -19.68 6.01 -12.34
CA VAL A 33 -20.02 7.27 -11.71
C VAL A 33 -19.14 8.30 -12.41
N GLU A 34 -19.74 9.19 -13.19
CA GLU A 34 -19.02 10.35 -13.71
C GLU A 34 -18.37 11.03 -12.50
N ALA A 35 -17.04 10.93 -12.41
CA ALA A 35 -16.30 11.73 -11.46
C ALA A 35 -16.57 13.17 -11.87
N GLU A 36 -17.20 13.95 -11.00
CA GLU A 36 -17.35 15.38 -11.20
C GLU A 36 -16.00 15.95 -11.64
N GLU A 37 -16.02 16.81 -12.66
CA GLU A 37 -14.85 17.54 -13.13
C GLU A 37 -14.26 18.32 -11.96
N GLY A 38 -13.23 17.76 -11.30
CA GLY A 38 -12.62 18.33 -10.10
C GLY A 38 -11.80 17.35 -9.29
N ALA A 39 -11.98 16.04 -9.51
CA ALA A 39 -11.13 15.01 -8.89
C ALA A 39 -9.70 15.14 -9.44
N ILE A 40 -8.85 15.69 -8.62
CA ILE A 40 -7.40 15.88 -8.70
C ILE A 40 -6.73 14.92 -9.68
N GLY A 41 -6.37 15.41 -10.87
CA GLY A 41 -5.72 14.63 -11.90
C GLY A 41 -5.55 15.34 -13.22
N GLY A 42 -5.83 16.63 -13.30
CA GLY A 42 -5.46 17.47 -14.43
C GLY A 42 -3.96 17.75 -14.41
N TYR A 43 -3.16 16.85 -15.00
CA TYR A 43 -1.75 17.14 -15.22
C TYR A 43 -1.61 18.30 -16.22
N VAL A 44 -1.27 19.48 -15.73
CA VAL A 44 -0.81 20.57 -16.58
C VAL A 44 0.42 20.05 -17.31
N LYS A 45 0.44 20.15 -18.67
CA LYS A 45 1.59 19.76 -19.49
C LYS A 45 2.79 20.69 -19.23
N VAL A 46 3.55 20.41 -18.17
CA VAL A 46 4.75 21.15 -17.78
C VAL A 46 5.99 20.34 -18.22
N PRO A 47 7.09 20.96 -18.66
CA PRO A 47 8.32 20.25 -18.95
C PRO A 47 8.79 19.42 -17.75
N SER A 48 9.24 18.18 -17.97
CA SER A 48 9.57 17.22 -16.92
C SER A 48 10.59 17.71 -15.88
N PHE A 49 11.56 18.54 -16.30
CA PHE A 49 12.54 19.11 -15.37
C PHE A 49 11.90 20.18 -14.45
N VAL A 50 10.95 20.96 -14.97
CA VAL A 50 10.20 21.97 -14.19
C VAL A 50 9.32 21.26 -13.18
N THR A 51 8.65 20.16 -13.56
CA THR A 51 7.87 19.31 -12.66
C THR A 51 8.73 18.80 -11.51
N LYS A 52 9.92 18.27 -11.79
CA LYS A 52 10.86 17.81 -10.75
C LYS A 52 11.30 18.92 -9.80
N LEU A 53 11.68 20.08 -10.33
CA LEU A 53 12.10 21.21 -9.53
C LEU A 53 10.97 21.74 -8.66
N TRP A 54 9.74 21.80 -9.22
CA TRP A 54 8.57 22.24 -8.48
C TRP A 54 8.24 21.30 -7.33
N ILE A 55 8.23 19.98 -7.56
CA ILE A 55 7.98 18.96 -6.54
C ILE A 55 8.98 19.10 -5.39
N LYS A 56 10.29 19.16 -5.70
CA LYS A 56 11.34 19.28 -4.69
C LYS A 56 11.29 20.59 -3.91
N GLY A 57 10.87 21.68 -4.53
CA GLY A 57 10.74 22.99 -3.88
C GLY A 57 9.44 23.17 -3.11
N ASN A 58 8.45 22.27 -3.24
CA ASN A 58 7.12 22.43 -2.66
C ASN A 58 6.65 21.22 -1.83
N VAL A 59 7.56 20.46 -1.24
CA VAL A 59 7.23 19.25 -0.46
C VAL A 59 6.15 19.51 0.59
N LYS A 60 6.23 20.63 1.33
CA LYS A 60 5.22 21.00 2.33
C LYS A 60 3.82 21.21 1.73
N LYS A 61 3.74 21.84 0.54
CA LYS A 61 2.44 22.02 -0.14
C LYS A 61 1.90 20.72 -0.68
N ILE A 62 2.76 19.84 -1.18
CA ILE A 62 2.39 18.51 -1.65
C ILE A 62 1.83 17.69 -0.50
N ARG A 63 2.51 17.65 0.65
CA ARG A 63 2.03 16.97 1.86
C ARG A 63 0.65 17.49 2.31
N ALA A 64 0.47 18.81 2.30
CA ALA A 64 -0.81 19.41 2.67
C ALA A 64 -1.97 19.11 1.68
N ALA A 65 -1.65 18.71 0.46
CA ALA A 65 -2.61 18.34 -0.58
C ALA A 65 -2.80 16.82 -0.73
N MET A 66 -2.07 16.01 0.03
CA MET A 66 -2.22 14.56 0.03
C MET A 66 -3.33 14.12 0.98
N GLY A 67 -4.04 13.07 0.59
CA GLY A 67 -5.21 12.53 1.26
C GLY A 67 -6.49 12.87 0.49
N GLY A 68 -7.56 12.16 0.82
CA GLY A 68 -8.88 12.35 0.23
C GLY A 68 -9.89 12.89 1.26
N GLU A 69 -11.15 12.92 0.84
CA GLU A 69 -12.28 13.22 1.72
C GLU A 69 -12.86 11.91 2.25
N SER A 70 -12.32 11.39 3.35
CA SER A 70 -12.84 10.18 4.00
C SER A 70 -13.84 10.52 5.12
N LYS A 71 -14.72 9.54 5.43
CA LYS A 71 -15.70 9.63 6.51
C LYS A 71 -15.68 8.38 7.36
N ASP A 72 -16.02 8.54 8.62
CA ASP A 72 -16.27 7.40 9.51
C ASP A 72 -17.52 6.62 9.03
N ILE A 73 -17.34 5.32 8.80
CA ILE A 73 -18.39 4.35 8.44
C ILE A 73 -18.58 3.28 9.53
N THR A 74 -18.05 3.53 10.72
CA THR A 74 -18.15 2.63 11.87
C THR A 74 -19.23 3.05 12.86
N ASP A 75 -19.92 4.16 12.61
CA ASP A 75 -20.90 4.76 13.54
C ASP A 75 -20.32 5.01 14.93
N GLY A 76 -19.02 5.34 15.00
CA GLY A 76 -18.32 5.61 16.26
C GLY A 76 -18.02 4.38 17.12
N ARG A 77 -18.16 3.16 16.60
CA ARG A 77 -17.87 1.92 17.35
C ARG A 77 -16.38 1.67 17.60
N ILE A 78 -15.51 2.33 16.86
CA ILE A 78 -14.06 2.13 16.97
C ILE A 78 -13.41 3.33 17.61
N GLY A 79 -12.87 3.15 18.80
CA GLY A 79 -11.98 4.10 19.45
C GLY A 79 -10.54 4.00 18.90
N PHE A 80 -9.75 5.03 19.17
CA PHE A 80 -8.32 5.00 18.86
C PHE A 80 -7.51 5.72 19.94
N GLU A 81 -6.23 5.35 20.01
CA GLU A 81 -5.24 6.04 20.85
C GLU A 81 -3.93 6.24 20.08
N ASP A 82 -3.25 7.35 20.34
CA ASP A 82 -1.92 7.62 19.80
C ASP A 82 -0.86 7.27 20.85
N LYS A 83 0.21 6.57 20.43
CA LYS A 83 1.33 6.17 21.29
C LYS A 83 2.66 6.46 20.58
N ASN A 84 3.64 6.95 21.35
CA ASN A 84 5.02 7.07 20.85
C ASN A 84 5.77 5.77 21.16
N ILE A 85 6.47 5.26 20.16
CA ILE A 85 7.28 4.05 20.24
C ILE A 85 8.69 4.32 19.72
N LYS A 86 9.63 3.45 20.03
CA LYS A 86 10.99 3.55 19.48
C LYS A 86 11.01 3.31 17.98
N GLY A 87 11.41 4.34 17.21
CA GLY A 87 11.75 4.22 15.81
C GLY A 87 13.24 3.96 15.58
N TYR A 88 13.67 3.99 14.32
CA TYR A 88 15.04 3.68 13.93
C TYR A 88 16.08 4.68 14.46
N LYS A 89 15.78 5.97 14.43
CA LYS A 89 16.64 7.04 14.92
C LYS A 89 16.02 7.82 16.06
N GLU A 90 14.75 8.13 15.92
CA GLU A 90 13.95 8.91 16.84
C GLU A 90 12.66 8.15 17.12
N ASP A 91 11.91 8.55 18.15
CA ASP A 91 10.62 7.97 18.45
C ASP A 91 9.63 8.33 17.32
N ILE A 92 8.74 7.39 16.99
CA ILE A 92 7.65 7.59 16.03
C ILE A 92 6.31 7.42 16.70
N ARG A 93 5.30 8.08 16.17
CA ARG A 93 3.93 7.91 16.61
C ARG A 93 3.28 6.74 15.89
N VAL A 94 2.50 5.96 16.62
CA VAL A 94 1.57 4.98 16.06
C VAL A 94 0.17 5.31 16.55
N ARG A 95 -0.85 5.00 15.72
CA ARG A 95 -2.26 5.09 16.11
C ARG A 95 -2.85 3.70 16.14
N ILE A 96 -3.44 3.35 17.29
CA ILE A 96 -3.98 2.03 17.59
C ILE A 96 -5.50 2.14 17.54
N TYR A 97 -6.14 1.35 16.70
CA TYR A 97 -7.59 1.20 16.60
C TYR A 97 -7.96 -0.16 17.17
N LYS A 98 -8.89 -0.16 18.14
CA LYS A 98 -9.24 -1.37 18.85
C LYS A 98 -10.76 -1.50 19.00
N PRO A 99 -11.35 -2.57 18.44
CA PRO A 99 -12.75 -2.90 18.74
C PRO A 99 -12.95 -3.18 20.22
N GLU A 100 -14.15 -2.92 20.73
CA GLU A 100 -14.52 -3.26 22.12
C GLU A 100 -14.48 -4.76 22.35
N GLY A 101 -14.19 -5.18 23.59
CA GLY A 101 -14.13 -6.58 24.02
C GLY A 101 -12.76 -7.00 24.55
N ASN A 102 -12.69 -8.19 25.14
CA ASN A 102 -11.51 -8.71 25.82
C ASN A 102 -10.87 -9.93 25.13
N GLU A 103 -11.42 -10.39 24.02
CA GLU A 103 -10.83 -11.48 23.24
C GLU A 103 -9.54 -11.05 22.53
N LYS A 104 -8.58 -11.98 22.42
CA LYS A 104 -7.40 -11.76 21.57
C LYS A 104 -7.81 -11.65 20.11
N ARG A 105 -7.31 -10.63 19.41
CA ARG A 105 -7.67 -10.31 18.04
C ARG A 105 -6.48 -10.44 17.10
N GLN A 106 -6.75 -10.58 15.84
CA GLN A 106 -5.73 -10.47 14.79
C GLN A 106 -5.13 -9.06 14.77
N LEU A 107 -3.87 -8.95 14.39
CA LEU A 107 -3.18 -7.68 14.20
C LEU A 107 -3.08 -7.33 12.73
N MET A 108 -3.40 -6.08 12.36
CA MET A 108 -2.96 -5.47 11.11
C MET A 108 -2.09 -4.25 11.42
N VAL A 109 -0.85 -4.25 10.95
CA VAL A 109 -0.03 -3.03 10.94
C VAL A 109 -0.18 -2.37 9.58
N PHE A 110 -0.67 -1.12 9.57
CA PHE A 110 -0.92 -0.36 8.36
C PHE A 110 0.11 0.74 8.14
N ILE A 111 0.66 0.81 6.94
CA ILE A 111 1.70 1.74 6.53
C ILE A 111 1.13 2.61 5.42
N HIS A 112 0.98 3.91 5.67
CA HIS A 112 0.38 4.84 4.72
C HIS A 112 1.24 5.10 3.48
N GLY A 113 0.59 5.46 2.37
CA GLY A 113 1.21 5.90 1.14
C GLY A 113 1.73 7.33 1.17
N GLY A 114 2.01 7.89 -0.01
CA GLY A 114 2.47 9.27 -0.16
C GLY A 114 3.88 9.40 -0.74
N GLY A 115 4.34 8.39 -1.52
CA GLY A 115 5.60 8.44 -2.25
C GLY A 115 6.83 8.61 -1.35
N TRP A 116 6.80 8.10 -0.13
CA TRP A 116 7.82 8.21 0.93
C TRP A 116 8.06 9.65 1.40
N ILE A 117 7.46 10.66 0.78
CA ILE A 117 7.68 12.09 1.08
C ILE A 117 6.48 12.76 1.74
N GLY A 118 5.33 12.10 1.80
CA GLY A 118 4.08 12.62 2.35
C GLY A 118 3.15 11.52 2.81
N GLY A 119 1.87 11.85 2.98
CA GLY A 119 0.90 11.00 3.68
C GLY A 119 1.00 11.16 5.19
N SER A 120 0.09 10.55 5.91
CA SER A 120 0.05 10.54 7.38
C SER A 120 -0.96 9.50 7.88
N ILE A 121 -0.89 9.18 9.17
CA ILE A 121 -1.91 8.37 9.84
C ILE A 121 -3.29 9.03 9.85
N ASP A 122 -3.36 10.37 9.70
CA ASP A 122 -4.63 11.09 9.61
C ASP A 122 -5.29 10.92 8.24
N ALA A 123 -4.52 10.84 7.15
CA ALA A 123 -5.04 10.63 5.80
C ALA A 123 -5.76 9.27 5.65
N VAL A 124 -5.27 8.24 6.34
CA VAL A 124 -5.81 6.87 6.29
C VAL A 124 -6.67 6.49 7.51
N HIS A 125 -7.00 7.51 8.34
CA HIS A 125 -7.69 7.31 9.62
C HIS A 125 -8.98 6.50 9.49
N HIS A 126 -9.92 6.96 8.67
CA HIS A 126 -11.21 6.30 8.53
C HIS A 126 -11.12 4.94 7.83
N TYR A 127 -10.14 4.75 6.94
CA TYR A 127 -9.85 3.43 6.38
C TYR A 127 -9.40 2.45 7.48
N CYS A 128 -8.45 2.84 8.32
CA CYS A 128 -7.99 1.99 9.42
C CYS A 128 -9.10 1.68 10.43
N MET A 129 -9.95 2.67 10.77
CA MET A 129 -11.13 2.46 11.61
C MET A 129 -12.08 1.43 10.99
N ALA A 130 -12.40 1.60 9.71
CA ALA A 130 -13.32 0.73 8.98
C ALA A 130 -12.79 -0.72 8.93
N VAL A 131 -11.49 -0.91 8.71
CA VAL A 131 -10.87 -2.24 8.73
C VAL A 131 -10.92 -2.83 10.14
N ALA A 132 -10.60 -2.06 11.18
CA ALA A 132 -10.68 -2.53 12.57
C ALA A 132 -12.10 -3.04 12.92
N ASP A 133 -13.12 -2.30 12.49
CA ASP A 133 -14.54 -2.65 12.67
C ASP A 133 -14.92 -3.94 11.91
N ARG A 134 -14.70 -3.94 10.58
CA ARG A 134 -15.14 -5.01 9.69
C ARG A 134 -14.40 -6.34 9.89
N ALA A 135 -13.09 -6.26 10.13
CA ALA A 135 -12.24 -7.44 10.37
C ALA A 135 -12.26 -7.87 11.83
N ASN A 136 -12.87 -7.11 12.74
CA ASN A 136 -12.80 -7.32 14.19
C ASN A 136 -11.33 -7.49 14.65
N SER A 137 -10.43 -6.63 14.19
CA SER A 137 -8.99 -6.74 14.40
C SER A 137 -8.41 -5.49 15.05
N VAL A 138 -7.30 -5.63 15.76
CA VAL A 138 -6.49 -4.48 16.17
C VAL A 138 -5.72 -3.97 14.95
N VAL A 139 -5.84 -2.67 14.66
CA VAL A 139 -5.09 -2.01 13.59
C VAL A 139 -4.11 -1.02 14.21
N VAL A 140 -2.84 -1.09 13.81
CA VAL A 140 -1.78 -0.16 14.22
C VAL A 140 -1.30 0.60 12.97
N SER A 141 -1.64 1.89 12.86
CA SER A 141 -1.20 2.77 11.78
C SER A 141 0.09 3.49 12.16
N VAL A 142 1.08 3.52 11.26
CA VAL A 142 2.46 3.94 11.54
C VAL A 142 2.74 5.31 10.93
N ASP A 143 3.12 6.29 11.77
CA ASP A 143 3.55 7.64 11.37
C ASP A 143 5.09 7.67 11.23
N TYR A 144 5.59 7.02 10.18
CA TYR A 144 7.02 6.86 9.93
C TYR A 144 7.69 8.15 9.44
N HIS A 145 9.00 8.29 9.64
CA HIS A 145 9.75 9.45 9.18
C HIS A 145 9.80 9.56 7.66
N LEU A 146 9.47 10.73 7.14
CA LEU A 146 9.35 11.01 5.71
C LEU A 146 10.65 11.54 5.09
N ALA A 147 10.88 11.19 3.84
CA ALA A 147 11.88 11.83 3.00
C ALA A 147 11.37 13.23 2.55
N PRO A 148 12.26 14.15 2.19
CA PRO A 148 13.72 14.03 2.11
C PRO A 148 14.45 14.21 3.43
N GLU A 149 13.77 14.56 4.53
CA GLU A 149 14.37 14.78 5.84
C GLU A 149 14.97 13.47 6.38
N ALA A 150 14.22 12.38 6.23
CA ALA A 150 14.62 11.03 6.63
C ALA A 150 14.59 10.06 5.43
N ARG A 151 15.72 10.02 4.71
CA ARG A 151 15.86 9.17 3.51
C ARG A 151 15.95 7.69 3.86
N PHE A 152 15.80 6.84 2.84
CA PHE A 152 16.07 5.40 2.94
C PHE A 152 17.39 5.13 3.68
N PRO A 153 17.40 4.19 4.66
CA PRO A 153 16.31 3.27 5.01
C PRO A 153 15.42 3.74 6.19
N THR A 154 15.49 5.01 6.65
CA THR A 154 14.92 5.44 7.94
C THR A 154 13.43 5.07 8.06
N GLY A 155 12.56 5.51 7.14
CA GLY A 155 11.13 5.21 7.22
C GLY A 155 10.80 3.72 7.10
N LEU A 156 11.59 2.97 6.31
CA LEU A 156 11.43 1.52 6.21
C LEU A 156 11.75 0.83 7.55
N GLU A 157 12.86 1.18 8.18
CA GLU A 157 13.25 0.59 9.47
C GLU A 157 12.29 1.03 10.59
N ASP A 158 11.75 2.26 10.54
CA ASP A 158 10.69 2.70 11.46
C ASP A 158 9.47 1.77 11.37
N CYS A 159 9.00 1.49 10.15
CA CYS A 159 7.87 0.60 9.93
C CYS A 159 8.17 -0.84 10.36
N TYR A 160 9.37 -1.35 10.08
CA TYR A 160 9.81 -2.66 10.56
C TYR A 160 9.78 -2.75 12.08
N LEU A 161 10.32 -1.73 12.76
CA LEU A 161 10.34 -1.65 14.22
C LEU A 161 8.94 -1.51 14.81
N ALA A 162 8.01 -0.82 14.11
CA ALA A 162 6.62 -0.74 14.53
C ALA A 162 5.91 -2.10 14.49
N VAL A 163 6.15 -2.92 13.45
CA VAL A 163 5.63 -4.31 13.40
C VAL A 163 6.21 -5.13 14.55
N LYS A 164 7.53 -5.06 14.75
CA LYS A 164 8.22 -5.77 15.82
C LYS A 164 7.67 -5.37 17.20
N TRP A 165 7.55 -4.06 17.44
CA TRP A 165 6.98 -3.52 18.67
C TRP A 165 5.57 -4.05 18.92
N ALA A 166 4.69 -4.04 17.90
CA ALA A 166 3.33 -4.52 18.06
C ALA A 166 3.27 -6.00 18.47
N VAL A 167 4.13 -6.84 17.87
CA VAL A 167 4.24 -8.27 18.23
C VAL A 167 4.80 -8.46 19.64
N GLU A 168 5.83 -7.72 20.03
CA GLU A 168 6.44 -7.79 21.37
C GLU A 168 5.53 -7.28 22.49
N ASN A 169 4.55 -6.39 22.15
CA ASN A 169 3.57 -5.87 23.10
C ASN A 169 2.18 -6.53 22.94
N SER A 170 2.17 -7.78 22.50
CA SER A 170 0.94 -8.53 22.20
C SER A 170 -0.05 -8.62 23.37
N GLU A 171 0.41 -8.71 24.60
CA GLU A 171 -0.46 -8.77 25.79
C GLU A 171 -1.14 -7.40 26.05
N GLU A 172 -0.41 -6.28 25.93
CA GLU A 172 -0.98 -4.94 26.06
C GLU A 172 -2.00 -4.64 24.95
N LEU A 173 -1.66 -5.03 23.72
CA LEU A 173 -2.53 -4.84 22.57
C LEU A 173 -3.68 -5.85 22.51
N ASN A 174 -3.61 -6.92 23.31
CA ASN A 174 -4.55 -8.04 23.31
C ASN A 174 -4.68 -8.68 21.92
N ILE A 175 -3.55 -9.00 21.30
CA ILE A 175 -3.48 -9.57 19.95
C ILE A 175 -2.98 -11.01 19.96
N ASP A 176 -3.38 -11.74 18.92
CA ASP A 176 -2.88 -13.06 18.57
C ASP A 176 -1.67 -12.95 17.65
N THR A 177 -0.49 -13.33 18.14
CA THR A 177 0.77 -13.28 17.37
C THR A 177 0.84 -14.32 16.25
N ASP A 178 -0.05 -15.29 16.21
CA ASP A 178 -0.18 -16.26 15.12
C ASP A 178 -1.06 -15.74 13.98
N ASN A 179 -1.51 -14.48 14.05
CA ASN A 179 -2.36 -13.84 13.05
C ASN A 179 -1.95 -12.38 12.81
N VAL A 180 -0.71 -12.17 12.36
CA VAL A 180 -0.15 -10.85 12.06
C VAL A 180 -0.23 -10.56 10.57
N THR A 181 -0.84 -9.43 10.22
CA THR A 181 -0.92 -8.90 8.86
C THR A 181 -0.14 -7.60 8.76
N VAL A 182 0.69 -7.45 7.73
CA VAL A 182 1.23 -6.15 7.32
C VAL A 182 0.48 -5.65 6.09
N SER A 183 0.10 -4.38 6.09
CA SER A 183 -0.66 -3.78 5.01
C SER A 183 -0.19 -2.36 4.73
N GLY A 184 -0.38 -1.90 3.52
CA GLY A 184 -0.12 -0.52 3.17
C GLY A 184 -0.46 -0.21 1.72
N ASP A 185 -0.58 1.08 1.44
CA ASP A 185 -0.95 1.60 0.15
C ASP A 185 0.24 2.29 -0.55
N SER A 186 0.37 2.15 -1.86
CA SER A 186 1.38 2.84 -2.69
C SER A 186 2.81 2.64 -2.14
N ALA A 187 3.46 3.70 -1.64
CA ALA A 187 4.76 3.63 -0.96
C ALA A 187 4.71 2.79 0.33
N GLY A 188 3.59 2.81 1.05
CA GLY A 188 3.34 1.93 2.21
C GLY A 188 3.16 0.48 1.79
N GLY A 189 2.54 0.23 0.63
CA GLY A 189 2.48 -1.10 0.00
C GLY A 189 3.86 -1.62 -0.40
N ASN A 190 4.74 -0.74 -0.88
CA ASN A 190 6.15 -1.05 -1.10
C ASN A 190 6.82 -1.48 0.22
N TYR A 191 6.70 -0.68 1.28
CA TYR A 191 7.27 -1.01 2.58
C TYR A 191 6.72 -2.33 3.13
N SER A 192 5.42 -2.58 3.00
CA SER A 192 4.79 -3.83 3.46
C SER A 192 5.36 -5.06 2.75
N ALA A 193 5.58 -4.99 1.43
CA ALA A 193 6.22 -6.05 0.66
C ALA A 193 7.67 -6.27 1.10
N VAL A 194 8.43 -5.18 1.29
CA VAL A 194 9.83 -5.24 1.75
C VAL A 194 9.91 -5.78 3.18
N ILE A 195 9.04 -5.35 4.10
CA ILE A 195 9.01 -5.83 5.49
C ILE A 195 8.68 -7.33 5.54
N SER A 196 7.84 -7.84 4.65
CA SER A 196 7.58 -9.27 4.51
C SER A 196 8.84 -10.05 4.16
N ILE A 197 9.67 -9.52 3.24
CA ILE A 197 10.98 -10.11 2.89
C ILE A 197 11.95 -10.00 4.09
N MET A 198 12.03 -8.83 4.74
CA MET A 198 12.91 -8.61 5.90
C MET A 198 12.54 -9.52 7.08
N ALA A 199 11.25 -9.70 7.38
CA ALA A 199 10.79 -10.56 8.48
C ALA A 199 11.17 -12.03 8.23
N ARG A 200 10.98 -12.53 6.99
CA ARG A 200 11.44 -13.86 6.60
C ARG A 200 12.96 -14.02 6.78
N ASP A 201 13.73 -13.03 6.36
CA ASP A 201 15.19 -13.11 6.34
C ASP A 201 15.81 -12.90 7.74
N ARG A 202 15.27 -11.94 8.52
CA ARG A 202 15.76 -11.62 9.87
C ARG A 202 15.23 -12.58 10.95
N LYS A 203 14.06 -13.20 10.76
CA LYS A 203 13.42 -14.19 11.66
C LYS A 203 13.19 -13.67 13.09
N GLU A 204 12.93 -12.38 13.24
CA GLU A 204 12.67 -11.77 14.54
C GLU A 204 11.19 -11.86 14.95
N PHE A 205 10.29 -11.93 13.97
CA PHE A 205 8.85 -12.16 14.12
C PHE A 205 8.30 -12.78 12.84
N LYS A 206 7.06 -13.28 12.91
CA LYS A 206 6.39 -13.88 11.75
C LYS A 206 5.25 -12.98 11.28
N ILE A 207 5.17 -12.78 9.98
CA ILE A 207 4.02 -12.19 9.29
C ILE A 207 3.26 -13.33 8.62
N HIS A 208 1.94 -13.38 8.77
CA HIS A 208 1.09 -14.43 8.22
C HIS A 208 0.42 -14.00 6.93
N ARG A 209 0.08 -12.70 6.84
CA ARG A 209 -0.55 -12.11 5.65
C ARG A 209 0.09 -10.78 5.29
N GLN A 210 0.12 -10.48 3.98
CA GLN A 210 0.47 -9.17 3.46
C GLN A 210 -0.65 -8.66 2.54
N ILE A 211 -1.08 -7.40 2.75
CA ILE A 211 -2.09 -6.74 1.93
C ILE A 211 -1.45 -5.54 1.26
N LEU A 212 -1.24 -5.65 -0.04
CA LEU A 212 -0.47 -4.72 -0.84
C LEU A 212 -1.41 -3.92 -1.76
N ILE A 213 -1.68 -2.68 -1.38
CA ILE A 213 -2.66 -1.83 -2.06
C ILE A 213 -1.92 -0.98 -3.09
N TYR A 214 -2.15 -1.24 -4.37
CA TYR A 214 -1.46 -0.59 -5.51
C TYR A 214 0.03 -0.30 -5.23
N PRO A 215 0.83 -1.32 -4.83
CA PRO A 215 2.17 -1.12 -4.32
C PRO A 215 3.16 -0.66 -5.39
N ALA A 216 4.09 0.24 -5.04
CA ALA A 216 5.22 0.59 -5.88
C ALA A 216 6.32 -0.50 -5.77
N THR A 217 6.29 -1.52 -6.62
CA THR A 217 7.10 -2.73 -6.46
C THR A 217 8.45 -2.71 -7.17
N ASP A 218 8.61 -1.87 -8.21
CA ASP A 218 9.85 -1.70 -8.97
C ASP A 218 10.12 -0.21 -9.27
N LEU A 219 11.04 0.38 -8.53
CA LEU A 219 11.40 1.79 -8.70
C LEU A 219 12.28 2.02 -9.94
N THR A 220 12.90 0.97 -10.48
CA THR A 220 13.68 1.08 -11.71
C THR A 220 12.77 1.25 -12.93
N GLU A 221 11.63 0.57 -12.94
CA GLU A 221 10.61 0.69 -13.97
C GLU A 221 9.96 2.08 -13.95
N MET A 222 9.67 2.63 -12.77
CA MET A 222 9.13 3.99 -12.63
C MET A 222 10.06 5.08 -13.23
N MET A 223 11.36 4.78 -13.37
CA MET A 223 12.36 5.66 -13.97
C MET A 223 12.66 5.30 -15.43
N SER A 224 12.05 4.25 -15.98
CA SER A 224 12.38 3.76 -17.32
C SER A 224 11.91 4.73 -18.42
N LYS A 225 12.46 4.56 -19.62
CA LYS A 225 12.08 5.40 -20.77
C LYS A 225 10.71 5.04 -21.33
N GLU A 226 10.23 3.84 -21.05
CA GLU A 226 8.93 3.30 -21.45
C GLU A 226 7.78 3.91 -20.63
N THR A 227 8.08 4.40 -19.41
CA THR A 227 7.10 5.11 -18.57
C THR A 227 6.72 6.45 -19.20
N GLN A 228 5.45 6.81 -19.18
CA GLN A 228 4.99 8.09 -19.73
C GLN A 228 5.78 9.26 -19.12
N LYS A 229 6.15 10.25 -19.96
CA LYS A 229 7.10 11.30 -19.58
C LYS A 229 6.74 12.08 -18.31
N GLN A 230 5.45 12.30 -18.06
CA GLN A 230 4.97 13.05 -16.88
C GLN A 230 5.01 12.19 -15.61
N GLU A 231 4.52 10.95 -15.69
CA GLU A 231 4.56 9.98 -14.60
C GLU A 231 6.00 9.68 -14.19
N ARG A 232 6.89 9.53 -15.19
CA ARG A 232 8.32 9.36 -14.96
C ARG A 232 8.92 10.54 -14.22
N ALA A 233 8.60 11.79 -14.61
CA ALA A 233 9.15 12.99 -13.95
C ALA A 233 8.71 13.08 -12.47
N PHE A 234 7.47 12.68 -12.20
CA PHE A 234 6.95 12.61 -10.84
C PHE A 234 7.64 11.49 -10.05
N GLY A 235 7.68 10.28 -10.58
CA GLY A 235 8.34 9.13 -9.95
C GLY A 235 9.83 9.39 -9.69
N GLU A 236 10.55 9.92 -10.67
CA GLU A 236 11.97 10.28 -10.51
C GLU A 236 12.19 11.34 -9.42
N ALA A 237 11.29 12.35 -9.28
CA ALA A 237 11.40 13.34 -8.22
C ALA A 237 11.23 12.73 -6.83
N MET A 238 10.24 11.85 -6.67
CA MET A 238 9.99 11.11 -5.42
C MET A 238 11.21 10.23 -5.07
N ILE A 239 11.70 9.45 -6.03
CA ILE A 239 12.84 8.55 -5.84
C ILE A 239 14.11 9.35 -5.49
N GLU A 240 14.35 10.50 -6.12
CA GLU A 240 15.50 11.36 -5.79
C GLU A 240 15.41 11.98 -4.39
N MET A 241 14.23 12.21 -3.86
CA MET A 241 14.04 12.63 -2.48
C MET A 241 14.15 11.48 -1.49
N TYR A 242 13.61 10.31 -1.84
CA TYR A 242 13.64 9.10 -1.03
C TYR A 242 15.05 8.49 -0.94
N LEU A 243 15.75 8.35 -2.07
CA LEU A 243 17.06 7.73 -2.14
C LEU A 243 18.18 8.78 -2.22
N LYS A 244 19.22 8.62 -1.39
CA LYS A 244 20.45 9.41 -1.52
C LYS A 244 21.21 9.05 -2.80
N ASP A 245 21.22 7.76 -3.13
CA ASP A 245 21.84 7.21 -4.35
C ASP A 245 20.77 6.44 -5.14
N LYS A 246 20.48 6.89 -6.37
CA LYS A 246 19.51 6.25 -7.27
C LYS A 246 19.86 4.81 -7.63
N LYS A 247 21.13 4.41 -7.56
CA LYS A 247 21.55 3.02 -7.79
C LYS A 247 20.91 2.07 -6.79
N LYS A 248 20.51 2.58 -5.63
CA LYS A 248 19.74 1.82 -4.63
C LYS A 248 18.33 1.43 -5.11
N ALA A 249 17.83 2.00 -6.20
CA ALA A 249 16.54 1.59 -6.77
C ALA A 249 16.52 0.10 -7.16
N SER A 250 17.67 -0.51 -7.47
CA SER A 250 17.77 -1.95 -7.75
C SER A 250 17.99 -2.83 -6.51
N ASP A 251 18.04 -2.26 -5.31
CA ASP A 251 18.11 -3.01 -4.06
C ASP A 251 16.74 -3.68 -3.77
N GLN A 252 16.73 -4.95 -3.38
CA GLN A 252 15.51 -5.69 -3.06
C GLN A 252 14.71 -5.07 -1.90
N TYR A 253 15.33 -4.31 -1.01
CA TYR A 253 14.68 -3.58 0.08
C TYR A 253 14.20 -2.19 -0.34
N VAL A 254 14.31 -1.87 -1.64
CA VAL A 254 13.74 -0.69 -2.28
C VAL A 254 12.74 -1.11 -3.36
N SER A 255 13.08 -2.10 -4.17
CA SER A 255 12.25 -2.67 -5.24
C SER A 255 12.01 -4.16 -4.98
N PRO A 256 10.99 -4.53 -4.21
CA PRO A 256 10.74 -5.93 -3.82
C PRO A 256 10.51 -6.84 -5.02
N ALA A 257 10.06 -6.33 -6.16
CA ALA A 257 9.92 -7.09 -7.41
C ALA A 257 11.27 -7.56 -8.00
N LEU A 258 12.39 -7.02 -7.53
CA LEU A 258 13.75 -7.41 -7.93
C LEU A 258 14.41 -8.38 -6.93
N CYS A 259 13.69 -8.78 -5.88
CA CYS A 259 14.15 -9.81 -4.96
C CYS A 259 14.29 -11.15 -5.73
N LYS A 260 15.45 -11.79 -5.59
CA LYS A 260 15.76 -13.04 -6.29
C LYS A 260 15.04 -14.25 -5.71
N ASP A 261 14.74 -14.20 -4.44
CA ASP A 261 14.03 -15.28 -3.74
C ASP A 261 12.76 -14.72 -3.07
N LEU A 262 11.61 -15.03 -3.67
CA LEU A 262 10.29 -14.66 -3.17
C LEU A 262 9.56 -15.85 -2.52
N LYS A 263 10.23 -16.97 -2.25
CA LYS A 263 9.62 -18.13 -1.59
C LYS A 263 9.34 -17.87 -0.11
N ASN A 264 8.38 -18.60 0.42
CA ASN A 264 8.04 -18.58 1.85
C ASN A 264 7.71 -17.19 2.38
N LEU A 265 7.08 -16.37 1.55
CA LEU A 265 6.49 -15.09 1.96
C LEU A 265 5.04 -15.28 2.46
N PRO A 266 4.50 -14.32 3.22
CA PRO A 266 3.14 -14.40 3.72
C PRO A 266 2.09 -14.56 2.63
N ASP A 267 0.92 -15.13 2.94
CA ASP A 267 -0.24 -15.09 2.08
C ASP A 267 -0.51 -13.66 1.63
N ALA A 268 -0.72 -13.44 0.34
CA ALA A 268 -0.74 -12.11 -0.24
C ALA A 268 -2.09 -11.76 -0.87
N LEU A 269 -2.65 -10.60 -0.48
CA LEU A 269 -3.70 -9.92 -1.22
C LEU A 269 -3.09 -8.69 -1.90
N LEU A 270 -3.09 -8.69 -3.23
CA LEU A 270 -2.71 -7.51 -4.01
C LEU A 270 -3.96 -6.91 -4.66
N VAL A 271 -4.12 -5.60 -4.54
CA VAL A 271 -5.24 -4.89 -5.14
C VAL A 271 -4.76 -3.66 -5.91
N VAL A 272 -5.43 -3.37 -7.02
CA VAL A 272 -5.14 -2.19 -7.83
C VAL A 272 -6.35 -1.78 -8.66
N GLY A 273 -6.45 -0.50 -9.01
CA GLY A 273 -7.40 0.01 -9.98
C GLY A 273 -6.93 -0.18 -11.43
N ASP A 274 -7.85 -0.36 -12.38
CA ASP A 274 -7.51 -0.49 -13.80
C ASP A 274 -7.02 0.82 -14.44
N LEU A 275 -7.33 1.96 -13.82
CA LEU A 275 -6.88 3.29 -14.21
C LEU A 275 -5.65 3.76 -13.41
N ASP A 276 -5.07 2.88 -12.60
CA ASP A 276 -3.89 3.16 -11.78
C ASP A 276 -2.60 2.96 -12.60
N PHE A 277 -1.67 3.91 -12.51
CA PHE A 277 -0.36 3.80 -13.19
C PHE A 277 0.51 2.67 -12.63
N LEU A 278 0.23 2.17 -11.41
CA LEU A 278 0.88 1.01 -10.81
C LEU A 278 0.17 -0.32 -11.11
N HIS A 279 -0.84 -0.34 -12.00
CA HIS A 279 -1.58 -1.56 -12.33
C HIS A 279 -0.64 -2.67 -12.85
N GLN A 280 0.15 -2.38 -13.89
CA GLN A 280 1.02 -3.41 -14.48
C GLN A 280 2.14 -3.87 -13.52
N PRO A 281 2.86 -2.97 -12.82
CA PRO A 281 3.82 -3.39 -11.78
C PRO A 281 3.21 -4.25 -10.67
N THR A 282 2.00 -3.90 -10.20
CA THR A 282 1.29 -4.68 -9.17
C THR A 282 0.96 -6.09 -9.66
N LEU A 283 0.41 -6.22 -10.88
CA LEU A 283 0.08 -7.51 -11.48
C LEU A 283 1.35 -8.36 -11.72
N ALA A 284 2.43 -7.73 -12.19
CA ALA A 284 3.69 -8.41 -12.42
C ALA A 284 4.28 -8.96 -11.11
N TYR A 285 4.19 -8.20 -10.02
CA TYR A 285 4.66 -8.65 -8.71
C TYR A 285 3.78 -9.78 -8.14
N ALA A 286 2.45 -9.70 -8.30
CA ALA A 286 1.53 -10.76 -7.91
C ALA A 286 1.88 -12.09 -8.59
N LYS A 287 2.19 -12.07 -9.89
CA LYS A 287 2.63 -13.25 -10.64
C LYS A 287 3.94 -13.82 -10.12
N LYS A 288 4.93 -12.98 -9.85
CA LYS A 288 6.22 -13.42 -9.29
C LYS A 288 6.05 -14.09 -7.92
N LEU A 289 5.14 -13.57 -7.07
CA LEU A 289 4.82 -14.20 -5.80
C LEU A 289 4.15 -15.57 -5.98
N ASP A 290 3.20 -15.69 -6.91
CA ASP A 290 2.52 -16.95 -7.22
C ASP A 290 3.48 -17.97 -7.83
N GLU A 291 4.30 -17.58 -8.81
CA GLU A 291 5.34 -18.40 -9.42
C GLU A 291 6.38 -18.90 -8.39
N ALA A 292 6.63 -18.12 -7.33
CA ALA A 292 7.49 -18.53 -6.21
C ALA A 292 6.79 -19.51 -5.25
N GLY A 293 5.50 -19.85 -5.46
CA GLY A 293 4.74 -20.82 -4.70
C GLY A 293 4.03 -20.26 -3.46
N ASN A 294 3.88 -18.94 -3.35
CA ASN A 294 3.10 -18.32 -2.29
C ASN A 294 1.59 -18.38 -2.63
N ASN A 295 0.73 -18.27 -1.60
CA ASN A 295 -0.71 -18.15 -1.79
C ASN A 295 -1.04 -16.68 -2.12
N VAL A 296 -1.55 -16.43 -3.34
CA VAL A 296 -1.78 -15.07 -3.84
C VAL A 296 -3.23 -14.89 -4.28
N ARG A 297 -3.86 -13.82 -3.78
CA ARG A 297 -5.12 -13.28 -4.30
C ARG A 297 -4.82 -11.93 -4.97
N PHE A 298 -5.27 -11.76 -6.21
CA PHE A 298 -5.17 -10.51 -6.95
C PHE A 298 -6.56 -9.97 -7.27
N SER A 299 -6.82 -8.70 -6.93
CA SER A 299 -8.11 -8.04 -7.20
C SER A 299 -7.91 -6.79 -8.03
N LEU A 300 -8.61 -6.74 -9.17
CA LEU A 300 -8.63 -5.60 -10.08
C LEU A 300 -9.95 -4.85 -9.95
N TYR A 301 -9.87 -3.59 -9.53
CA TYR A 301 -11.01 -2.69 -9.37
C TYR A 301 -11.19 -1.85 -10.64
N LYS A 302 -12.33 -2.06 -11.34
CA LYS A 302 -12.66 -1.34 -12.58
C LYS A 302 -13.07 0.10 -12.29
N ASN A 303 -12.76 1.02 -13.24
CA ASN A 303 -13.02 2.45 -13.14
C ASN A 303 -12.43 3.09 -11.87
N THR A 304 -11.28 2.55 -11.40
CA THR A 304 -10.68 2.94 -10.14
C THR A 304 -9.27 3.49 -10.37
N ARG A 305 -9.00 4.64 -9.77
CA ARG A 305 -7.71 5.34 -9.85
C ARG A 305 -6.85 5.05 -8.64
N HIS A 306 -5.60 5.53 -8.68
CA HIS A 306 -4.67 5.51 -7.54
C HIS A 306 -5.27 6.21 -6.32
N ALA A 307 -4.89 5.74 -5.10
CA ALA A 307 -5.27 6.32 -3.81
C ALA A 307 -6.80 6.31 -3.51
N PHE A 308 -7.54 5.32 -4.06
CA PHE A 308 -8.99 5.27 -3.86
C PHE A 308 -9.41 5.04 -2.40
N ILE A 309 -8.57 4.41 -1.57
CA ILE A 309 -8.87 4.19 -0.14
C ILE A 309 -8.92 5.48 0.67
N ASP A 310 -8.26 6.55 0.22
CA ASP A 310 -8.31 7.87 0.85
C ASP A 310 -9.71 8.49 0.87
N ASN A 311 -10.65 7.90 0.12
CA ASN A 311 -12.04 8.33 0.03
C ASN A 311 -13.01 7.33 0.70
N THR A 312 -12.56 6.58 1.70
CA THR A 312 -13.40 5.67 2.49
C THR A 312 -14.60 6.42 3.06
N GLY A 313 -15.82 5.86 2.86
CA GLY A 313 -17.08 6.49 3.22
C GLY A 313 -17.66 7.43 2.16
N ASN A 314 -16.91 7.75 1.09
CA ASN A 314 -17.36 8.53 -0.06
C ASN A 314 -17.13 7.80 -1.39
N CYS A 315 -16.52 6.63 -1.37
CA CYS A 315 -16.16 5.84 -2.54
C CYS A 315 -16.54 4.38 -2.32
N LYS A 316 -17.46 3.87 -3.12
CA LYS A 316 -17.92 2.48 -3.03
C LYS A 316 -16.79 1.47 -3.17
N GLN A 317 -15.81 1.73 -4.03
CA GLN A 317 -14.65 0.88 -4.22
C GLN A 317 -13.83 0.75 -2.94
N ALA A 318 -13.67 1.84 -2.17
CA ALA A 318 -12.96 1.80 -0.90
C ALA A 318 -13.72 0.98 0.15
N GLU A 319 -15.05 1.12 0.21
CA GLU A 319 -15.88 0.33 1.14
C GLU A 319 -15.89 -1.16 0.79
N ASP A 320 -16.04 -1.50 -0.50
CA ASP A 320 -15.97 -2.88 -0.97
C ASP A 320 -14.60 -3.49 -0.70
N PHE A 321 -13.54 -2.68 -0.77
CA PHE A 321 -12.19 -3.13 -0.44
C PHE A 321 -12.02 -3.36 1.06
N VAL A 322 -12.58 -2.52 1.93
CA VAL A 322 -12.60 -2.77 3.39
C VAL A 322 -13.22 -4.14 3.69
N ASN A 323 -14.33 -4.49 3.04
CA ASN A 323 -14.98 -5.80 3.21
C ASN A 323 -14.08 -6.94 2.70
N GLU A 324 -13.39 -6.76 1.58
CA GLU A 324 -12.46 -7.76 1.03
C GLU A 324 -11.25 -7.98 1.95
N VAL A 325 -10.73 -6.90 2.55
CA VAL A 325 -9.66 -6.99 3.57
C VAL A 325 -10.13 -7.79 4.76
N ALA A 326 -11.34 -7.52 5.26
CA ALA A 326 -11.93 -8.27 6.37
C ALA A 326 -12.10 -9.77 6.05
N GLU A 327 -12.59 -10.09 4.84
CA GLU A 327 -12.67 -11.48 4.36
C GLU A 327 -11.30 -12.15 4.31
N PHE A 328 -10.28 -11.44 3.79
CA PHE A 328 -8.93 -11.99 3.66
C PHE A 328 -8.24 -12.20 5.01
N ILE A 329 -8.38 -11.25 5.93
CA ILE A 329 -7.82 -11.36 7.29
C ILE A 329 -8.49 -12.53 8.04
N ASN A 330 -9.81 -12.72 7.89
CA ASN A 330 -10.59 -13.75 8.60
C ASN A 330 -10.60 -15.12 7.86
N SER A 331 -9.98 -15.22 6.67
CA SER A 331 -9.86 -16.52 5.99
C SER A 331 -8.92 -17.47 6.76
N LYS A 332 -9.32 -18.75 6.80
CA LYS A 332 -8.52 -19.83 7.41
C LYS A 332 -7.42 -20.29 6.48
#